data_0489e14a2b3817c269fbff7184c42650
#
_entry.id   0489e14a2b3817c269fbff7184c42650
#
_cell.length_a   1.000
_cell.length_b   1.000
_cell.length_c   1.000
_cell.angle_alpha   90.00
_cell.angle_beta   90.00
_cell.angle_gamma   90.00
#
_symmetry.space_group_name_H-M   'P 1'
#
loop_
_entity.id
_entity.type
_entity.pdbx_description
1 polymer ?
#
loop_
_entity_poly.entity_id
_entity_poly.type
_entity_poly.pdbx_seq_one_letter_code
_entity_poly.pdbx_strand_id
1 'polypeptide(L)'
;MSVESNVEVELKFSPGDAVVPDFSAAESIDDVSGPVVRHLSALYFDTADGVLSRNKITLRRRTGGKDDGWHVKLPGDGGRVELHSPATQGEQSPPAQLLAHVADLVGGSELVEVARIDNERHEYVLLAGDCPVVEFVDDHVTAYHEGRSRSWREWECERIGDSPPAITAFEQACDVVRSAGVPVSVSPSKLAQALEI
;
A
#
# COMPACT_ATOMS: atom_id res chain seq x y z
N MET A 1 -23.21 -4.11 -2.37
CA MET A 1 -22.03 -3.27 -2.73
C MET A 1 -21.12 -4.12 -3.59
N SER A 2 -20.51 -3.55 -4.62
CA SER A 2 -19.54 -4.28 -5.47
C SER A 2 -18.18 -4.25 -4.78
N VAL A 3 -17.51 -5.40 -4.75
CA VAL A 3 -16.09 -5.47 -4.42
C VAL A 3 -15.32 -5.22 -5.72
N GLU A 4 -14.42 -4.25 -5.68
CA GLU A 4 -13.50 -3.98 -6.78
C GLU A 4 -12.23 -4.80 -6.56
N SER A 5 -11.63 -5.31 -7.66
CA SER A 5 -10.39 -6.09 -7.61
C SER A 5 -9.36 -5.47 -8.52
N ASN A 6 -8.16 -5.28 -8.02
CA ASN A 6 -7.01 -4.79 -8.77
C ASN A 6 -5.76 -5.64 -8.46
N VAL A 7 -4.85 -5.73 -9.43
CA VAL A 7 -3.52 -6.33 -9.22
C VAL A 7 -2.51 -5.19 -9.07
N GLU A 8 -1.94 -5.05 -7.89
CA GLU A 8 -0.92 -4.06 -7.61
C GLU A 8 0.47 -4.65 -7.90
N VAL A 9 1.21 -3.94 -8.73
CA VAL A 9 2.62 -4.19 -8.98
C VAL A 9 3.40 -3.02 -8.39
N GLU A 10 3.99 -3.24 -7.23
CA GLU A 10 4.68 -2.21 -6.46
C GLU A 10 6.08 -2.64 -6.05
N LEU A 11 6.97 -1.67 -5.86
CA LEU A 11 8.26 -1.86 -5.23
C LEU A 11 8.42 -0.83 -4.12
N LYS A 12 8.82 -1.32 -2.93
CA LYS A 12 9.01 -0.49 -1.73
C LYS A 12 10.48 -0.26 -1.47
N PHE A 13 10.78 0.91 -0.92
CA PHE A 13 12.13 1.35 -0.60
C PHE A 13 12.19 1.93 0.82
N SER A 14 13.38 1.86 1.44
CA SER A 14 13.64 2.44 2.76
C SER A 14 14.53 3.67 2.61
N PRO A 15 13.95 4.88 2.42
CA PRO A 15 14.70 6.07 2.05
C PRO A 15 15.53 6.67 3.18
N GLY A 16 15.23 6.39 4.46
CA GLY A 16 15.83 7.13 5.57
C GLY A 16 15.58 8.64 5.39
N ASP A 17 16.66 9.42 5.39
CA ASP A 17 16.62 10.89 5.20
C ASP A 17 16.84 11.32 3.74
N ALA A 18 16.82 10.38 2.78
CA ALA A 18 17.03 10.71 1.38
C ALA A 18 15.95 11.69 0.85
N VAL A 19 16.37 12.57 -0.05
CA VAL A 19 15.47 13.48 -0.75
C VAL A 19 14.79 12.73 -1.89
N VAL A 20 13.50 13.01 -2.14
CA VAL A 20 12.76 12.48 -3.29
C VAL A 20 13.56 12.72 -4.57
N PRO A 21 13.85 11.66 -5.36
CA PRO A 21 14.72 11.80 -6.53
C PRO A 21 14.04 12.57 -7.65
N ASP A 22 14.86 13.14 -8.52
CA ASP A 22 14.40 13.74 -9.77
C ASP A 22 14.16 12.63 -10.82
N PHE A 23 12.89 12.40 -11.17
CA PHE A 23 12.51 11.39 -12.15
C PHE A 23 12.74 11.80 -13.61
N SER A 24 13.22 13.01 -13.87
CA SER A 24 13.59 13.46 -15.24
C SER A 24 14.72 12.63 -15.87
N ALA A 25 15.44 11.84 -15.06
CA ALA A 25 16.45 10.89 -15.56
C ALA A 25 15.83 9.63 -16.21
N ALA A 26 14.54 9.39 -16.07
CA ALA A 26 13.82 8.28 -16.67
C ALA A 26 13.25 8.71 -18.03
N GLU A 27 13.79 8.18 -19.12
CA GLU A 27 13.43 8.59 -20.50
C GLU A 27 11.96 8.38 -20.88
N SER A 28 11.26 7.48 -20.17
CA SER A 28 9.82 7.21 -20.38
C SER A 28 8.91 8.01 -19.48
N ILE A 29 9.44 8.97 -18.70
CA ILE A 29 8.68 9.87 -17.82
C ILE A 29 8.86 11.29 -18.34
N ASP A 30 7.78 11.87 -18.86
CA ASP A 30 7.80 13.21 -19.46
C ASP A 30 7.48 14.31 -18.44
N ASP A 31 6.70 13.99 -17.39
CA ASP A 31 6.29 14.96 -16.38
C ASP A 31 6.00 14.28 -15.03
N VAL A 32 6.06 15.06 -13.95
CA VAL A 32 5.76 14.63 -12.59
C VAL A 32 4.78 15.60 -11.95
N SER A 33 3.59 15.12 -11.64
CA SER A 33 2.56 15.90 -10.96
C SER A 33 2.58 15.62 -9.45
N GLY A 34 2.40 16.63 -8.63
CA GLY A 34 2.35 16.51 -7.17
C GLY A 34 3.45 17.29 -6.46
N PRO A 35 3.71 17.06 -5.14
CA PRO A 35 2.96 16.09 -4.35
C PRO A 35 1.56 16.57 -3.94
N VAL A 36 0.64 15.62 -3.87
CA VAL A 36 -0.63 15.81 -3.16
C VAL A 36 -0.50 15.17 -1.78
N VAL A 37 -0.66 15.94 -0.72
CA VAL A 37 -0.55 15.44 0.66
C VAL A 37 -1.89 14.87 1.12
N ARG A 38 -1.84 13.64 1.68
CA ARG A 38 -3.00 12.96 2.27
C ARG A 38 -2.66 12.44 3.66
N HIS A 39 -3.62 12.61 4.57
CA HIS A 39 -3.54 12.02 5.91
C HIS A 39 -4.43 10.78 5.94
N LEU A 40 -3.80 9.62 6.02
CA LEU A 40 -4.45 8.32 6.01
C LEU A 40 -4.40 7.71 7.40
N SER A 41 -5.48 7.05 7.82
CA SER A 41 -5.51 6.23 9.03
C SER A 41 -6.10 4.87 8.70
N ALA A 42 -5.43 3.79 9.10
CA ALA A 42 -5.85 2.44 8.83
C ALA A 42 -5.84 1.59 10.11
N LEU A 43 -6.96 0.93 10.38
CA LEU A 43 -7.07 -0.13 11.39
C LEU A 43 -6.89 -1.47 10.69
N TYR A 44 -5.99 -2.30 11.22
CA TYR A 44 -5.69 -3.63 10.71
C TYR A 44 -6.30 -4.69 11.59
N PHE A 45 -6.85 -5.72 10.96
CA PHE A 45 -7.56 -6.81 11.63
C PHE A 45 -6.94 -8.16 11.28
N ASP A 46 -6.88 -9.04 12.27
CA ASP A 46 -6.46 -10.43 12.13
C ASP A 46 -7.15 -11.28 13.19
N THR A 47 -7.00 -12.59 13.14
CA THR A 47 -7.35 -13.45 14.28
C THR A 47 -6.32 -13.25 15.40
N ALA A 48 -6.69 -13.58 16.64
CA ALA A 48 -5.80 -13.44 17.79
C ALA A 48 -4.46 -14.19 17.64
N ASP A 49 -4.44 -15.26 16.85
CA ASP A 49 -3.23 -16.02 16.53
C ASP A 49 -2.54 -15.61 15.21
N GLY A 50 -3.04 -14.53 14.53
CA GLY A 50 -2.38 -13.94 13.36
C GLY A 50 -2.47 -14.79 12.08
N VAL A 51 -3.59 -15.46 11.83
CA VAL A 51 -3.71 -16.38 10.68
C VAL A 51 -3.58 -15.67 9.34
N LEU A 52 -4.11 -14.44 9.21
CA LEU A 52 -4.01 -13.67 7.97
C LEU A 52 -2.56 -13.25 7.71
N SER A 53 -1.89 -12.67 8.71
CA SER A 53 -0.51 -12.21 8.60
C SER A 53 0.45 -13.36 8.26
N ARG A 54 0.30 -14.54 8.88
CA ARG A 54 1.09 -15.73 8.53
C ARG A 54 0.91 -16.19 7.09
N ASN A 55 -0.26 -15.92 6.49
CA ASN A 55 -0.56 -16.19 5.08
C ASN A 55 -0.27 -15.00 4.16
N LYS A 56 0.43 -13.95 4.64
CA LYS A 56 0.76 -12.73 3.89
C LYS A 56 -0.47 -11.96 3.39
N ILE A 57 -1.58 -12.10 4.11
CA ILE A 57 -2.85 -11.42 3.85
C ILE A 57 -2.95 -10.24 4.81
N THR A 58 -3.47 -9.10 4.31
CA THR A 58 -3.82 -7.98 5.18
C THR A 58 -5.29 -7.65 5.00
N LEU A 59 -5.99 -7.45 6.11
CA LEU A 59 -7.35 -6.92 6.16
C LEU A 59 -7.31 -5.60 6.92
N ARG A 60 -7.78 -4.52 6.30
CA ARG A 60 -7.79 -3.19 6.93
C ARG A 60 -9.04 -2.40 6.61
N ARG A 61 -9.37 -1.46 7.49
CA ARG A 61 -10.25 -0.34 7.21
C ARG A 61 -9.40 0.92 7.12
N ARG A 62 -9.40 1.60 5.97
CA ARG A 62 -8.66 2.84 5.75
C ARG A 62 -9.61 4.03 5.62
N THR A 63 -9.17 5.19 6.12
CA THR A 63 -9.86 6.48 5.99
C THR A 63 -8.88 7.55 5.50
N GLY A 64 -9.40 8.62 4.90
CA GLY A 64 -8.62 9.80 4.49
C GLY A 64 -8.02 9.75 3.08
N GLY A 65 -8.21 8.66 2.32
CA GLY A 65 -7.70 8.48 0.95
C GLY A 65 -8.75 8.64 -0.13
N LYS A 66 -8.35 8.41 -1.39
CA LYS A 66 -9.25 8.29 -2.55
C LYS A 66 -10.14 7.04 -2.45
N ASP A 67 -9.66 6.04 -1.77
CA ASP A 67 -10.17 4.69 -1.61
C ASP A 67 -10.51 4.40 -0.14
N ASP A 68 -11.20 5.33 0.51
CA ASP A 68 -11.74 5.14 1.86
C ASP A 68 -12.62 3.88 1.89
N GLY A 69 -12.32 2.96 2.80
CA GLY A 69 -13.06 1.71 2.87
C GLY A 69 -12.31 0.53 3.47
N TRP A 70 -12.85 -0.64 3.18
CA TRP A 70 -12.30 -1.93 3.57
C TRP A 70 -11.45 -2.51 2.44
N HIS A 71 -10.27 -3.01 2.80
CA HIS A 71 -9.31 -3.59 1.88
C HIS A 71 -8.86 -4.96 2.35
N VAL A 72 -8.78 -5.91 1.43
CA VAL A 72 -8.07 -7.17 1.63
C VAL A 72 -6.99 -7.26 0.57
N LYS A 73 -5.72 -7.42 0.98
CA LYS A 73 -4.62 -7.71 0.06
C LYS A 73 -4.22 -9.17 0.20
N LEU A 74 -4.32 -9.90 -0.90
CA LEU A 74 -3.99 -11.31 -1.02
C LEU A 74 -2.66 -11.49 -1.78
N PRO A 75 -1.87 -12.53 -1.50
CA PRO A 75 -0.76 -12.91 -2.36
C PRO A 75 -1.29 -13.31 -3.74
N GLY A 76 -0.59 -12.91 -4.81
CA GLY A 76 -0.95 -13.22 -6.20
C GLY A 76 0.28 -13.43 -7.06
N ASP A 77 0.08 -14.06 -8.23
CA ASP A 77 1.13 -14.24 -9.22
C ASP A 77 1.43 -12.91 -9.93
N GLY A 78 2.66 -12.43 -9.80
CA GLY A 78 3.12 -11.18 -10.43
C GLY A 78 2.76 -9.90 -9.69
N GLY A 79 2.20 -9.98 -8.48
CA GLY A 79 1.83 -8.83 -7.65
C GLY A 79 0.95 -9.23 -6.48
N ARG A 80 0.29 -8.25 -5.86
CA ARG A 80 -0.73 -8.50 -4.83
C ARG A 80 -2.12 -8.21 -5.38
N VAL A 81 -3.08 -9.08 -5.11
CA VAL A 81 -4.48 -8.82 -5.43
C VAL A 81 -5.09 -7.99 -4.31
N GLU A 82 -5.45 -6.74 -4.59
CA GLU A 82 -6.23 -5.92 -3.67
C GLU A 82 -7.71 -6.01 -4.02
N LEU A 83 -8.50 -6.29 -2.98
CA LEU A 83 -9.95 -6.25 -3.00
C LEU A 83 -10.39 -5.05 -2.16
N HIS A 84 -11.18 -4.17 -2.75
CA HIS A 84 -11.67 -2.96 -2.11
C HIS A 84 -13.20 -2.95 -2.05
N SER A 85 -13.72 -2.48 -0.93
CA SER A 85 -15.14 -2.17 -0.74
C SER A 85 -15.25 -0.80 -0.09
N PRO A 86 -15.90 0.19 -0.73
CA PRO A 86 -16.10 1.50 -0.13
C PRO A 86 -16.77 1.40 1.24
N ALA A 87 -16.36 2.24 2.18
CA ALA A 87 -16.96 2.28 3.51
C ALA A 87 -18.40 2.79 3.44
N THR A 88 -19.30 2.11 4.16
CA THR A 88 -20.63 2.63 4.44
C THR A 88 -20.68 3.30 5.79
N GLN A 89 -21.53 4.33 5.90
CA GLN A 89 -21.67 5.07 7.16
C GLN A 89 -22.12 4.15 8.30
N GLY A 90 -21.32 4.10 9.38
CA GLY A 90 -21.59 3.29 10.57
C GLY A 90 -21.13 1.83 10.50
N GLU A 91 -20.53 1.38 9.38
CA GLU A 91 -20.02 0.03 9.26
C GLU A 91 -18.72 -0.14 10.08
N GLN A 92 -18.78 -1.03 11.06
CA GLN A 92 -17.64 -1.33 11.96
C GLN A 92 -17.01 -2.70 11.67
N SER A 93 -17.62 -3.49 10.79
CA SER A 93 -17.16 -4.84 10.44
C SER A 93 -16.91 -4.94 8.95
N PRO A 94 -15.94 -5.77 8.52
CA PRO A 94 -15.69 -5.97 7.11
C PRO A 94 -16.93 -6.54 6.38
N PRO A 95 -17.24 -6.07 5.16
CA PRO A 95 -18.36 -6.62 4.38
C PRO A 95 -18.22 -8.12 4.16
N ALA A 96 -19.34 -8.85 4.26
CA ALA A 96 -19.35 -10.31 4.09
C ALA A 96 -18.75 -10.78 2.75
N GLN A 97 -18.87 -9.97 1.71
CA GLN A 97 -18.28 -10.25 0.41
C GLN A 97 -16.75 -10.24 0.44
N LEU A 98 -16.12 -9.31 1.21
CA LEU A 98 -14.66 -9.32 1.41
C LEU A 98 -14.24 -10.47 2.31
N LEU A 99 -14.99 -10.72 3.39
CA LEU A 99 -14.71 -11.83 4.32
C LEU A 99 -14.76 -13.20 3.64
N ALA A 100 -15.60 -13.39 2.63
CA ALA A 100 -15.68 -14.63 1.87
C ALA A 100 -14.34 -15.07 1.27
N HIS A 101 -13.45 -14.13 0.93
CA HIS A 101 -12.12 -14.43 0.37
C HIS A 101 -11.11 -14.96 1.41
N VAL A 102 -11.39 -14.82 2.70
CA VAL A 102 -10.53 -15.27 3.81
C VAL A 102 -11.24 -16.22 4.76
N ALA A 103 -12.50 -16.57 4.47
CA ALA A 103 -13.37 -17.33 5.37
C ALA A 103 -12.78 -18.70 5.77
N ASP A 104 -12.22 -19.43 4.82
CA ASP A 104 -11.62 -20.75 5.06
C ASP A 104 -10.40 -20.68 5.99
N LEU A 105 -9.63 -19.58 5.90
CA LEU A 105 -8.46 -19.36 6.75
C LEU A 105 -8.87 -18.91 8.15
N VAL A 106 -9.84 -18.01 8.25
CA VAL A 106 -10.33 -17.48 9.53
C VAL A 106 -11.09 -18.57 10.32
N GLY A 107 -11.78 -19.49 9.61
CA GLY A 107 -12.42 -20.65 10.22
C GLY A 107 -13.47 -20.33 11.29
N GLY A 108 -14.09 -19.14 11.21
CA GLY A 108 -15.06 -18.66 12.22
C GLY A 108 -14.44 -18.03 13.46
N SER A 109 -13.11 -17.88 13.51
CA SER A 109 -12.43 -17.13 14.58
C SER A 109 -12.80 -15.64 14.52
N GLU A 110 -12.84 -15.00 15.68
CA GLU A 110 -13.07 -13.56 15.77
C GLU A 110 -11.90 -12.78 15.16
N LEU A 111 -12.22 -11.75 14.38
CA LEU A 111 -11.26 -10.77 13.90
C LEU A 111 -11.14 -9.64 14.90
N VAL A 112 -9.93 -9.39 15.36
CA VAL A 112 -9.61 -8.34 16.34
C VAL A 112 -8.70 -7.29 15.69
N GLU A 113 -8.74 -6.07 16.19
CA GLU A 113 -7.79 -5.03 15.81
C GLU A 113 -6.40 -5.40 16.33
N VAL A 114 -5.43 -5.50 15.42
CA VAL A 114 -4.04 -5.88 15.75
C VAL A 114 -3.08 -4.71 15.64
N ALA A 115 -3.38 -3.71 14.81
CA ALA A 115 -2.55 -2.51 14.70
C ALA A 115 -3.37 -1.33 14.15
N ARG A 116 -2.94 -0.11 14.51
CA ARG A 116 -3.32 1.12 13.82
C ARG A 116 -2.11 1.72 13.14
N ILE A 117 -2.28 2.21 11.91
CA ILE A 117 -1.23 2.88 11.15
C ILE A 117 -1.78 4.21 10.66
N ASP A 118 -1.16 5.30 11.11
CA ASP A 118 -1.38 6.65 10.62
C ASP A 118 -0.24 6.97 9.63
N ASN A 119 -0.57 7.60 8.50
CA ASN A 119 0.36 7.85 7.42
C ASN A 119 0.10 9.22 6.80
N GLU A 120 1.11 10.09 6.80
CA GLU A 120 1.14 11.26 5.94
C GLU A 120 1.79 10.86 4.62
N ARG A 121 0.99 10.78 3.57
CA ARG A 121 1.38 10.37 2.22
C ARG A 121 1.57 11.58 1.33
N HIS A 122 2.75 11.71 0.74
CA HIS A 122 3.04 12.65 -0.33
C HIS A 122 2.99 11.88 -1.66
N GLU A 123 1.92 12.08 -2.41
CA GLU A 123 1.59 11.34 -3.63
C GLU A 123 2.05 12.11 -4.86
N TYR A 124 2.85 11.49 -5.70
CA TYR A 124 3.30 11.97 -7.00
C TYR A 124 2.77 11.05 -8.10
N VAL A 125 2.37 11.63 -9.20
CA VAL A 125 1.97 10.87 -10.39
C VAL A 125 2.99 11.16 -11.50
N LEU A 126 3.63 10.10 -12.01
CA LEU A 126 4.57 10.16 -13.10
C LEU A 126 3.82 9.89 -14.40
N LEU A 127 4.07 10.70 -15.41
CA LEU A 127 3.31 10.75 -16.65
C LEU A 127 4.22 10.39 -17.87
N ALA A 128 3.65 9.61 -18.79
CA ALA A 128 4.19 9.43 -20.13
C ALA A 128 3.25 10.17 -21.11
N GLY A 129 3.66 11.31 -21.63
CA GLY A 129 2.76 12.29 -22.21
C GLY A 129 1.71 12.74 -21.19
N ASP A 130 0.43 12.65 -21.55
CA ASP A 130 -0.68 12.98 -20.65
C ASP A 130 -1.20 11.75 -19.85
N CYS A 131 -0.56 10.58 -20.00
CA CYS A 131 -1.03 9.34 -19.40
C CYS A 131 -0.31 9.05 -18.08
N PRO A 132 -1.03 8.90 -16.94
CA PRO A 132 -0.46 8.37 -15.71
C PRO A 132 0.08 6.95 -15.90
N VAL A 133 1.33 6.72 -15.52
CA VAL A 133 2.04 5.43 -15.70
C VAL A 133 2.60 4.84 -14.41
N VAL A 134 2.96 5.70 -13.44
CA VAL A 134 3.47 5.28 -12.13
C VAL A 134 2.92 6.23 -11.07
N GLU A 135 2.46 5.68 -9.94
CA GLU A 135 2.30 6.43 -8.70
C GLU A 135 3.56 6.23 -7.86
N PHE A 136 4.21 7.32 -7.49
CA PHE A 136 5.29 7.34 -6.52
C PHE A 136 4.79 8.00 -5.25
N VAL A 137 5.01 7.35 -4.10
CA VAL A 137 4.62 7.92 -2.82
C VAL A 137 5.79 7.99 -1.85
N ASP A 138 5.80 9.05 -1.05
CA ASP A 138 6.67 9.25 0.08
C ASP A 138 5.79 9.22 1.34
N ASP A 139 5.85 8.11 2.06
CA ASP A 139 5.01 7.81 3.20
C ASP A 139 5.77 8.06 4.52
N HIS A 140 5.22 8.93 5.36
CA HIS A 140 5.65 9.17 6.72
C HIS A 140 4.72 8.42 7.68
N VAL A 141 5.14 7.26 8.13
CA VAL A 141 4.31 6.28 8.81
C VAL A 141 4.51 6.30 10.31
N THR A 142 3.43 6.23 11.08
CA THR A 142 3.45 5.93 12.51
C THR A 142 2.50 4.77 12.79
N ALA A 143 3.05 3.66 13.28
CA ALA A 143 2.28 2.48 13.66
C ALA A 143 2.15 2.36 15.17
N TYR A 144 1.04 1.78 15.58
CA TYR A 144 0.70 1.48 16.99
C TYR A 144 0.30 0.01 17.08
N HIS A 145 0.98 -0.73 17.96
CA HIS A 145 0.73 -2.13 18.25
C HIS A 145 1.03 -2.42 19.71
N GLU A 146 0.13 -3.11 20.42
CA GLU A 146 0.28 -3.50 21.84
C GLU A 146 0.74 -2.36 22.79
N GLY A 147 0.20 -1.16 22.60
CA GLY A 147 0.54 0.01 23.43
C GLY A 147 1.91 0.65 23.12
N ARG A 148 2.62 0.14 22.14
CA ARG A 148 3.88 0.70 21.64
C ARG A 148 3.66 1.43 20.31
N SER A 149 4.59 2.30 19.94
CA SER A 149 4.57 2.98 18.65
C SER A 149 5.94 3.02 18.02
N ARG A 150 5.96 3.06 16.67
CA ARG A 150 7.15 3.22 15.88
C ARG A 150 6.84 4.08 14.67
N SER A 151 7.78 4.97 14.29
CA SER A 151 7.66 5.76 13.07
C SER A 151 8.81 5.41 12.12
N TRP A 152 8.50 5.44 10.81
CA TRP A 152 9.48 5.27 9.74
C TRP A 152 9.03 6.01 8.49
N ARG A 153 9.93 6.10 7.53
CA ARG A 153 9.63 6.62 6.21
C ARG A 153 9.77 5.50 5.18
N GLU A 154 8.88 5.45 4.21
CA GLU A 154 8.86 4.44 3.16
C GLU A 154 8.51 5.09 1.83
N TRP A 155 9.19 4.71 0.76
CA TRP A 155 8.79 5.05 -0.59
C TRP A 155 8.19 3.83 -1.27
N GLU A 156 7.18 4.08 -2.11
CA GLU A 156 6.58 3.05 -2.96
C GLU A 156 6.55 3.58 -4.40
N CYS A 157 6.99 2.76 -5.35
CA CYS A 157 6.65 2.93 -6.76
C CYS A 157 5.56 1.92 -7.08
N GLU A 158 4.43 2.36 -7.60
CA GLU A 158 3.33 1.51 -8.01
C GLU A 158 3.01 1.75 -9.49
N ARG A 159 2.92 0.67 -10.26
CA ARG A 159 2.62 0.74 -11.69
C ARG A 159 1.13 1.00 -11.91
N ILE A 160 0.80 1.97 -12.77
CA ILE A 160 -0.57 2.26 -13.17
C ILE A 160 -0.88 1.55 -14.48
N GLY A 161 -1.65 0.46 -14.39
CA GLY A 161 -2.06 -0.36 -15.55
C GLY A 161 -0.96 -1.27 -16.09
N ASP A 162 -1.25 -1.93 -17.23
CA ASP A 162 -0.42 -2.99 -17.83
C ASP A 162 0.08 -2.64 -19.25
N SER A 163 -0.01 -1.37 -19.65
CA SER A 163 0.47 -0.93 -20.95
C SER A 163 2.00 -1.02 -21.04
N PRO A 164 2.59 -1.29 -22.21
CA PRO A 164 4.05 -1.30 -22.36
C PRO A 164 4.73 -0.01 -21.86
N PRO A 165 4.22 1.21 -22.11
CA PRO A 165 4.77 2.41 -21.51
C PRO A 165 4.78 2.41 -19.99
N ALA A 166 3.69 1.94 -19.34
CA ALA A 166 3.61 1.88 -17.88
C ALA A 166 4.62 0.88 -17.30
N ILE A 167 4.82 -0.27 -17.94
CA ILE A 167 5.81 -1.26 -17.53
C ILE A 167 7.22 -0.65 -17.59
N THR A 168 7.58 -0.03 -18.72
CA THR A 168 8.90 0.60 -18.90
C THR A 168 9.12 1.75 -17.92
N ALA A 169 8.13 2.62 -17.73
CA ALA A 169 8.20 3.74 -16.80
C ALA A 169 8.37 3.28 -15.36
N PHE A 170 7.67 2.21 -14.95
CA PHE A 170 7.80 1.63 -13.62
C PHE A 170 9.23 1.10 -13.38
N GLU A 171 9.81 0.36 -14.33
CA GLU A 171 11.17 -0.15 -14.22
C GLU A 171 12.18 0.99 -14.11
N GLN A 172 12.06 2.01 -14.97
CA GLN A 172 12.95 3.17 -14.95
C GLN A 172 12.79 4.02 -13.67
N ALA A 173 11.56 4.23 -13.18
CA ALA A 173 11.33 4.93 -11.92
C ALA A 173 12.01 4.19 -10.75
N CYS A 174 11.88 2.87 -10.68
CA CYS A 174 12.57 2.06 -9.68
C CYS A 174 14.09 2.16 -9.81
N ASP A 175 14.64 2.24 -11.02
CA ASP A 175 16.08 2.37 -11.25
C ASP A 175 16.60 3.76 -10.86
N VAL A 176 15.81 4.81 -11.06
CA VAL A 176 16.13 6.16 -10.54
C VAL A 176 16.24 6.14 -9.02
N VAL A 177 15.30 5.51 -8.31
CA VAL A 177 15.36 5.39 -6.85
C VAL A 177 16.58 4.58 -6.40
N ARG A 178 16.87 3.45 -7.05
CA ARG A 178 18.07 2.64 -6.76
C ARG A 178 19.37 3.41 -7.00
N SER A 179 19.42 4.18 -8.08
CA SER A 179 20.58 5.01 -8.45
C SER A 179 20.85 6.13 -7.46
N ALA A 180 19.81 6.60 -6.74
CA ALA A 180 19.94 7.51 -5.61
C ALA A 180 20.48 6.83 -4.35
N GLY A 181 20.83 5.53 -4.40
CA GLY A 181 21.40 4.77 -3.27
C GLY A 181 20.35 4.31 -2.25
N VAL A 182 19.07 4.38 -2.56
CA VAL A 182 18.00 3.97 -1.64
C VAL A 182 17.77 2.46 -1.74
N PRO A 183 17.89 1.71 -0.64
CA PRO A 183 17.72 0.27 -0.67
C PRO A 183 16.24 -0.13 -0.79
N VAL A 184 16.01 -1.24 -1.48
CA VAL A 184 14.69 -1.88 -1.49
C VAL A 184 14.33 -2.30 -0.07
N SER A 185 13.08 -2.06 0.33
CA SER A 185 12.57 -2.45 1.65
C SER A 185 12.56 -3.97 1.80
N VAL A 186 13.04 -4.45 2.94
CA VAL A 186 12.97 -5.88 3.29
C VAL A 186 11.61 -6.27 3.86
N SER A 187 10.83 -5.29 4.31
CA SER A 187 9.50 -5.54 4.87
C SER A 187 8.45 -5.71 3.78
N PRO A 188 7.65 -6.78 3.83
CA PRO A 188 6.64 -7.04 2.81
C PRO A 188 5.42 -6.08 2.89
N SER A 189 5.21 -5.43 4.04
CA SER A 189 4.08 -4.52 4.24
C SER A 189 4.26 -3.62 5.46
N LYS A 190 3.53 -2.50 5.51
CA LYS A 190 3.45 -1.63 6.69
C LYS A 190 2.96 -2.39 7.94
N LEU A 191 1.99 -3.31 7.77
CA LEU A 191 1.52 -4.15 8.88
C LEU A 191 2.65 -5.06 9.41
N ALA A 192 3.43 -5.70 8.55
CA ALA A 192 4.54 -6.55 9.00
C ALA A 192 5.54 -5.74 9.84
N GLN A 193 5.89 -4.52 9.41
CA GLN A 193 6.73 -3.61 10.20
C GLN A 193 6.09 -3.21 11.53
N ALA A 194 4.77 -2.99 11.53
CA ALA A 194 4.03 -2.61 12.75
C ALA A 194 4.02 -3.73 13.79
N LEU A 195 3.89 -4.99 13.36
CA LEU A 195 3.85 -6.15 14.25
C LEU A 195 5.23 -6.53 14.85
N GLU A 196 6.32 -5.94 14.35
CA GLU A 196 7.69 -6.12 14.86
C GLU A 196 8.08 -5.13 15.98
N ILE A 197 7.15 -4.30 16.46
CA ILE A 197 7.39 -3.26 17.50
C ILE A 197 7.53 -3.87 18.89
#